data_1b56fa96def2620497317fb82cc288f9
#
_entry.id   1b56fa96def2620497317fb82cc288f9
#
_cell.length_a   1.000
_cell.length_b   1.000
_cell.length_c   1.000
_cell.angle_alpha   90.00
_cell.angle_beta   90.00
_cell.angle_gamma   90.00
#
_symmetry.space_group_name_H-M   'P 1'
#
loop_
_entity.id
_entity.type
_entity.pdbx_description
1 polymer ?
#
loop_
_entity_poly.entity_id
_entity_poly.type
_entity_poly.pdbx_seq_one_letter_code
_entity_poly.pdbx_strand_id
1 'polypeptide(L)' 'MKIQGTNVLITGGASGIGKIMGQIVLEKGAKSLIIWDINPVSLQQVAQEFASLGQVYTYQIDITDSEMVASV' A
#
# COMPACT_ATOMS: atom_id res chain seq x y z
N MET A 1 0.11 15.29 8.10
CA MET A 1 -0.82 14.16 8.11
C MET A 1 -0.39 13.15 9.17
N LYS A 2 -1.32 12.66 9.94
CA LYS A 2 -1.04 11.67 10.98
C LYS A 2 -1.29 10.28 10.40
N ILE A 3 -0.24 9.47 10.29
CA ILE A 3 -0.33 8.15 9.67
C ILE A 3 -0.71 7.07 10.68
N GLN A 4 -0.24 7.20 11.92
CA GLN A 4 -0.51 6.20 12.94
C GLN A 4 -2.02 6.01 13.17
N GLY A 5 -2.48 4.77 13.07
CA GLY A 5 -3.88 4.42 13.27
C GLY A 5 -4.80 4.71 12.10
N THR A 6 -4.26 5.15 10.95
CA THR A 6 -5.06 5.44 9.77
C THR A 6 -5.06 4.27 8.79
N ASN A 7 -6.08 4.22 7.94
CA ASN A 7 -6.10 3.33 6.79
C ASN A 7 -5.58 4.11 5.58
N VAL A 8 -4.60 3.56 4.87
CA VAL A 8 -3.95 4.26 3.76
C VAL A 8 -4.13 3.47 2.48
N LEU A 9 -4.57 4.15 1.43
CA LEU A 9 -4.70 3.58 0.09
C LEU A 9 -3.61 4.13 -0.80
N ILE A 10 -2.87 3.25 -1.48
CA ILE A 10 -1.88 3.64 -2.48
C ILE A 10 -2.24 2.98 -3.79
N THR A 11 -2.48 3.76 -4.83
CA THR A 11 -2.68 3.25 -6.18
C THR A 11 -1.32 3.16 -6.87
N GLY A 12 -1.07 2.06 -7.58
CA GLY A 12 0.24 1.79 -8.15
C GLY A 12 1.27 1.43 -7.10
N GLY A 13 0.84 0.94 -5.93
CA GLY A 13 1.71 0.74 -4.77
C GLY A 13 2.49 -0.54 -4.75
N ALA A 14 2.38 -1.39 -5.77
CA ALA A 14 3.06 -2.68 -5.78
C ALA A 14 4.48 -2.60 -6.33
N SER A 15 4.92 -1.46 -6.86
CA SER A 15 6.24 -1.30 -7.42
C SER A 15 6.70 0.15 -7.33
N GLY A 16 8.02 0.37 -7.51
CA GLY A 16 8.61 1.69 -7.57
C GLY A 16 8.37 2.52 -6.32
N ILE A 17 8.07 3.80 -6.54
CA ILE A 17 7.88 4.77 -5.46
C ILE A 17 6.70 4.37 -4.58
N GLY A 18 5.63 3.81 -5.16
CA GLY A 18 4.47 3.39 -4.40
C GLY A 18 4.81 2.33 -3.36
N LYS A 19 5.67 1.39 -3.72
CA LYS A 19 6.12 0.34 -2.79
C LYS A 19 6.92 0.95 -1.63
N ILE A 20 7.80 1.91 -1.92
CA ILE A 20 8.58 2.59 -0.90
C ILE A 20 7.67 3.35 0.04
N MET A 21 6.67 4.05 -0.49
CA MET A 21 5.70 4.79 0.31
C MET A 21 4.92 3.85 1.23
N GLY A 22 4.52 2.68 0.71
CA GLY A 22 3.79 1.69 1.50
C GLY A 22 4.59 1.20 2.69
N GLN A 23 5.87 0.93 2.48
CA GLN A 23 6.74 0.51 3.56
C GLN A 23 6.84 1.59 4.65
N ILE A 24 7.05 2.83 4.25
CA ILE A 24 7.15 3.95 5.19
C ILE A 24 5.85 4.10 5.99
N VAL A 25 4.72 4.00 5.32
CA VAL A 25 3.40 4.13 5.95
C VAL A 25 3.20 3.06 7.03
N LEU A 26 3.57 1.81 6.73
CA LEU A 26 3.44 0.73 7.71
C LEU A 26 4.40 0.90 8.87
N GLU A 27 5.62 1.35 8.59
CA GLU A 27 6.61 1.60 9.64
C GLU A 27 6.18 2.72 10.58
N LYS A 28 5.36 3.65 10.08
CA LYS A 28 4.83 4.74 10.90
C LYS A 28 3.54 4.37 11.64
N GLY A 29 3.13 3.12 11.58
CA GLY A 29 2.04 2.62 12.38
C GLY A 29 0.65 2.76 11.77
N ALA A 30 0.54 2.80 10.46
CA ALA A 30 -0.77 2.78 9.79
C ALA A 30 -1.55 1.54 10.24
N LYS A 31 -2.84 1.71 10.43
CA LYS A 31 -3.72 0.61 10.82
C LYS A 31 -3.82 -0.43 9.73
N SER A 32 -3.92 0.00 8.48
CA SER A 32 -3.93 -0.89 7.33
C SER A 32 -3.38 -0.17 6.12
N LEU A 33 -2.83 -0.93 5.19
CA LEU A 33 -2.38 -0.44 3.90
C LEU A 33 -3.15 -1.18 2.81
N ILE A 34 -3.82 -0.41 1.96
CA ILE A 34 -4.56 -0.96 0.82
C ILE A 34 -3.79 -0.58 -0.45
N ILE A 35 -3.50 -1.56 -1.28
CA ILE A 35 -2.73 -1.34 -2.51
C ILE A 35 -3.56 -1.75 -3.71
N TRP A 36 -3.74 -0.82 -4.64
CA TRP A 36 -4.37 -1.06 -5.93
C TRP A 36 -3.31 -1.00 -7.01
N ASP A 37 -3.18 -2.06 -7.79
CA ASP A 37 -2.22 -2.12 -8.89
C ASP A 37 -2.78 -3.04 -9.97
N ILE A 38 -2.32 -2.84 -11.20
CA ILE A 38 -2.74 -3.68 -12.31
C ILE A 38 -1.96 -5.00 -12.37
N ASN A 39 -0.76 -5.05 -11.80
CA ASN A 39 0.14 -6.20 -11.91
C ASN A 39 -0.07 -7.18 -10.76
N PRO A 40 -0.70 -8.36 -11.00
CA PRO A 40 -0.99 -9.29 -9.91
C PRO A 40 0.27 -9.91 -9.30
N VAL A 41 1.34 -10.07 -10.07
CA VAL A 41 2.60 -10.64 -9.56
C VAL A 41 3.23 -9.68 -8.56
N SER A 42 3.28 -8.39 -8.91
CA SER A 42 3.83 -7.37 -8.01
C SER A 42 2.99 -7.24 -6.74
N LEU A 43 1.66 -7.35 -6.86
CA LEU A 43 0.76 -7.32 -5.70
C LEU A 43 1.05 -8.48 -4.75
N GLN A 44 1.25 -9.68 -5.30
CA GLN A 44 1.55 -10.85 -4.48
C GLN A 44 2.88 -10.69 -3.76
N GLN A 45 3.88 -10.19 -4.46
CA GLN A 45 5.20 -9.96 -3.87
C GLN A 45 5.15 -8.95 -2.73
N VAL A 46 4.48 -7.83 -2.93
CA VAL A 46 4.40 -6.79 -1.91
C VAL A 46 3.58 -7.25 -0.71
N ALA A 47 2.53 -8.04 -0.94
CA ALA A 47 1.75 -8.60 0.16
C ALA A 47 2.62 -9.49 1.05
N GLN A 48 3.48 -10.30 0.46
CA GLN A 48 4.40 -11.16 1.21
C GLN A 48 5.45 -10.34 1.95
N GLU A 49 6.03 -9.35 1.29
CA GLU A 49 7.09 -8.54 1.89
C GLU A 49 6.57 -7.70 3.05
N PHE A 50 5.35 -7.21 2.96
CA PHE A 50 4.80 -6.32 3.98
C PHE A 50 4.00 -7.04 5.06
N ALA A 51 3.80 -8.34 4.93
CA ALA A 51 2.99 -9.09 5.89
C ALA A 51 3.52 -8.99 7.31
N SER A 52 4.83 -8.91 7.47
CA SER A 52 5.47 -8.79 8.79
C SER A 52 5.42 -7.37 9.35
N LEU A 53 5.08 -6.38 8.51
CA LEU A 53 5.05 -4.98 8.92
C LEU A 53 3.69 -4.52 9.39
N GLY A 54 2.62 -5.18 8.93
CA GLY A 54 1.27 -4.80 9.33
C GLY A 54 0.20 -5.41 8.43
N GLN A 55 -0.99 -4.83 8.49
CA GLN A 55 -2.15 -5.29 7.72
C GLN A 55 -2.07 -4.73 6.30
N VAL A 56 -2.05 -5.60 5.32
CA VAL A 56 -1.96 -5.21 3.90
C VAL A 56 -3.07 -5.89 3.11
N TYR A 57 -3.79 -5.12 2.32
CA TYR A 57 -4.83 -5.60 1.43
C TYR A 57 -4.48 -5.21 0.00
N THR A 58 -4.51 -6.16 -0.93
CA THR A 58 -4.14 -5.91 -2.32
C THR A 58 -5.31 -6.19 -3.25
N TYR A 59 -5.47 -5.33 -4.25
CA TYR A 59 -6.53 -5.46 -5.25
C TYR A 59 -5.96 -5.19 -6.63
N GLN A 60 -6.27 -6.06 -7.60
CA GLN A 60 -5.86 -5.87 -8.98
C GLN A 60 -6.86 -4.93 -9.66
N ILE A 61 -6.44 -3.69 -9.86
CA ILE A 61 -7.28 -2.64 -10.43
C ILE A 61 -6.47 -1.86 -11.45
N ASP A 62 -7.07 -1.61 -12.63
CA ASP A 62 -6.43 -0.82 -13.69
C ASP A 62 -6.59 0.66 -13.38
N ILE A 63 -5.50 1.27 -12.89
CA ILE A 63 -5.45 2.70 -12.58
C ILE A 63 -4.26 3.30 -13.32
N THR A 64 -4.49 4.42 -13.99
CA THR A 64 -3.46 5.05 -14.82
C THR A 64 -2.50 5.93 -14.04
N ASP A 65 -2.92 6.46 -12.89
CA ASP A 65 -2.10 7.34 -12.07
C ASP A 65 -1.84 6.74 -10.70
N SER A 66 -0.66 7.03 -10.15
CA SER A 66 -0.32 6.65 -8.79
C SER A 66 -0.85 7.71 -7.82
N GLU A 67 -1.50 7.27 -6.76
CA GLU A 67 -2.10 8.16 -5.77
C GLU A 67 -2.07 7.52 -4.40
N MET A 68 -1.83 8.32 -3.38
CA MET A 68 -1.92 7.89 -1.99
C MET A 68 -3.04 8.65 -1.30
N VAL A 69 -3.95 7.90 -0.68
CA VAL A 69 -5.07 8.46 0.06
C VAL A 69 -5.06 7.89 1.48
N ALA A 70 -5.13 8.75 2.47
CA ALA A 70 -5.23 8.33 3.86
C ALA A 70 -6.61 8.67 4.40
N SER A 71 -7.23 7.71 5.10
CA SER A 71 -8.51 7.93 5.78
C SER A 71 -8.40 7.51 7.24
N VAL A 72 -9.19 8.13 8.04
CA VAL A 72 -9.18 7.93 9.49
C VAL A 72 -10.30 7.02 9.91
#